data_51c0bf25cb595506a1851cdbac5bc974
#
_entry.id   51c0bf25cb595506a1851cdbac5bc974
#
_cell.length_a   1.000
_cell.length_b   1.000
_cell.length_c   1.000
_cell.angle_alpha   90.00
_cell.angle_beta   90.00
_cell.angle_gamma   90.00
#
_symmetry.space_group_name_H-M   'P 1'
#
loop_
_entity.id
_entity.type
_entity.pdbx_description
1 polymer ?
#
loop_
_entity_poly.entity_id
_entity_poly.type
_entity_poly.pdbx_seq_one_letter_code
_entity_poly.pdbx_strand_id
1 'polypeptide(L)'
;MKVRKDIPQELWKRILANMPIACVDIIIYKKVKRETCVLLGYRKIFPYGDVWALPGGRIIKKESLRDTANRQLKEIGLRPADEYRLVGVYPVNFKDRSDITICFSAHLTTSQEPRPTRELVKYTWRRLGDLPSRLGSNYRRMLRDFKAQRYKVR
;
A
#
# COMPACT_ATOMS: atom_id res chain seq x y z
N MET A 1 -13.88 18.80 -5.77
CA MET A 1 -13.14 18.64 -7.05
C MET A 1 -13.12 17.17 -7.40
N LYS A 2 -13.69 16.79 -8.55
CA LYS A 2 -13.61 15.41 -9.03
C LYS A 2 -12.14 15.08 -9.37
N VAL A 3 -11.50 14.29 -8.55
CA VAL A 3 -10.13 13.86 -8.80
C VAL A 3 -10.16 12.94 -10.03
N ARG A 4 -9.47 13.33 -11.08
CA ARG A 4 -9.41 12.56 -12.31
C ARG A 4 -8.50 11.35 -12.08
N LYS A 5 -9.11 10.19 -11.84
CA LYS A 5 -8.39 8.93 -11.67
C LYS A 5 -7.88 8.37 -13.00
N ASP A 6 -8.52 8.74 -14.10
CA ASP A 6 -8.30 8.12 -15.38
C ASP A 6 -7.34 8.94 -16.23
N ILE A 7 -6.22 8.33 -16.53
CA ILE A 7 -5.26 8.82 -17.53
C ILE A 7 -5.55 8.05 -18.82
N PRO A 8 -5.67 8.72 -19.98
CA PRO A 8 -5.84 8.03 -21.24
C PRO A 8 -4.76 6.98 -21.46
N GLN A 9 -5.13 5.81 -21.96
CA GLN A 9 -4.25 4.64 -22.03
C GLN A 9 -2.91 4.93 -22.73
N GLU A 10 -2.94 5.64 -23.87
CA GLU A 10 -1.71 5.96 -24.60
C GLU A 10 -0.79 6.92 -23.82
N LEU A 11 -1.37 7.89 -23.11
CA LEU A 11 -0.59 8.75 -22.24
C LEU A 11 -0.01 7.97 -21.07
N TRP A 12 -0.78 7.05 -20.50
CA TRP A 12 -0.32 6.19 -19.40
C TRP A 12 0.87 5.32 -19.81
N LYS A 13 0.83 4.72 -20.99
CA LYS A 13 1.97 3.96 -21.55
C LYS A 13 3.23 4.83 -21.67
N ARG A 14 3.08 6.06 -22.15
CA ARG A 14 4.21 7.00 -22.27
C ARG A 14 4.77 7.40 -20.91
N ILE A 15 3.92 7.61 -19.92
CA ILE A 15 4.35 7.88 -18.53
C ILE A 15 5.14 6.69 -18.00
N LEU A 16 4.62 5.48 -18.09
CA LEU A 16 5.29 4.27 -17.62
C LEU A 16 6.65 4.03 -18.27
N ALA A 17 6.78 4.36 -19.55
CA ALA A 17 8.03 4.20 -20.30
C ALA A 17 9.11 5.23 -19.92
N ASN A 18 8.75 6.37 -19.34
CA ASN A 18 9.67 7.50 -19.21
C ASN A 18 9.91 7.96 -17.78
N MET A 19 9.10 7.55 -16.81
CA MET A 19 9.25 8.04 -15.45
C MET A 19 8.69 7.07 -14.41
N PRO A 20 9.26 7.07 -13.19
CA PRO A 20 8.72 6.27 -12.10
C PRO A 20 7.37 6.83 -11.65
N ILE A 21 6.52 5.95 -11.13
CA ILE A 21 5.22 6.31 -10.57
C ILE A 21 5.38 6.53 -9.07
N ALA A 22 4.98 7.69 -8.59
CA ALA A 22 4.93 7.98 -7.16
C ALA A 22 3.70 7.30 -6.53
N CYS A 23 3.94 6.46 -5.54
CA CYS A 23 2.91 5.66 -4.84
C CYS A 23 3.00 5.84 -3.33
N VAL A 24 1.88 5.59 -2.66
CA VAL A 24 1.79 5.42 -1.21
C VAL A 24 1.29 4.02 -0.92
N ASP A 25 2.02 3.27 -0.09
CA ASP A 25 1.56 2.02 0.50
C ASP A 25 1.39 2.18 2.01
N ILE A 26 0.43 1.47 2.60
CA ILE A 26 0.07 1.65 4.00
C ILE A 26 0.12 0.30 4.72
N ILE A 27 0.95 0.22 5.76
CA ILE A 27 0.93 -0.87 6.72
C ILE A 27 -0.15 -0.56 7.75
N ILE A 28 -1.34 -1.09 7.54
CA ILE A 28 -2.44 -0.99 8.50
C ILE A 28 -2.25 -2.09 9.52
N TYR A 29 -2.13 -1.72 10.79
CA TYR A 29 -1.87 -2.69 11.86
C TYR A 29 -2.77 -2.50 13.07
N LYS A 30 -2.92 -3.57 13.83
CA LYS A 30 -3.58 -3.59 15.13
C LYS A 30 -2.85 -4.52 16.08
N LYS A 31 -3.08 -4.35 17.37
CA LYS A 31 -2.58 -5.28 18.41
C LYS A 31 -3.66 -6.31 18.73
N VAL A 32 -3.27 -7.58 18.69
CA VAL A 32 -4.12 -8.70 19.10
C VAL A 32 -3.31 -9.55 20.08
N LYS A 33 -3.76 -9.66 21.33
CA LYS A 33 -3.04 -10.41 22.38
C LYS A 33 -1.53 -10.08 22.44
N ARG A 34 -1.19 -8.80 22.46
CA ARG A 34 0.20 -8.26 22.47
C ARG A 34 0.99 -8.47 21.17
N GLU A 35 0.45 -9.13 20.17
CA GLU A 35 1.10 -9.29 18.89
C GLU A 35 0.65 -8.23 17.89
N THR A 36 1.56 -7.81 17.04
CA THR A 36 1.24 -6.89 15.94
C THR A 36 0.75 -7.70 14.74
N CYS A 37 -0.50 -7.45 14.36
CA CYS A 37 -1.11 -8.00 13.15
C CYS A 37 -1.22 -6.91 12.10
N VAL A 38 -0.93 -7.25 10.86
CA VAL A 38 -1.00 -6.36 9.70
C VAL A 38 -2.06 -6.82 8.72
N LEU A 39 -2.73 -5.88 8.08
CA LEU A 39 -3.73 -6.15 7.07
C LEU A 39 -3.06 -6.36 5.71
N LEU A 40 -3.35 -7.49 5.08
CA LEU A 40 -2.92 -7.81 3.73
C LEU A 40 -4.12 -8.03 2.84
N GLY A 41 -4.06 -7.48 1.63
CA GLY A 41 -5.04 -7.70 0.59
C GLY A 41 -4.50 -8.66 -0.49
N TYR A 42 -5.34 -9.54 -1.00
CA TYR A 42 -4.97 -10.45 -2.09
C TYR A 42 -5.19 -9.77 -3.42
N ARG A 43 -4.10 -9.58 -4.16
CA ARG A 43 -4.08 -8.86 -5.43
C ARG A 43 -4.06 -9.83 -6.61
N LYS A 44 -4.97 -9.65 -7.56
CA LYS A 44 -5.06 -10.47 -8.77
C LYS A 44 -4.63 -9.77 -10.05
N ILE A 45 -4.40 -8.47 -10.02
CA ILE A 45 -4.11 -7.68 -11.21
C ILE A 45 -2.68 -7.17 -11.24
N PHE A 46 -2.17 -6.93 -12.46
CA PHE A 46 -0.88 -6.30 -12.70
C PHE A 46 -0.66 -5.04 -11.80
N PRO A 47 0.57 -4.73 -11.35
CA PRO A 47 1.84 -5.38 -11.69
C PRO A 47 2.14 -6.68 -10.93
N TYR A 48 1.43 -7.00 -9.87
CA TYR A 48 1.54 -8.24 -9.11
C TYR A 48 0.24 -9.03 -9.21
N GLY A 49 0.25 -10.17 -9.88
CA GLY A 49 -0.86 -11.12 -9.87
C GLY A 49 -0.65 -12.21 -8.81
N ASP A 50 -1.75 -12.63 -8.18
CA ASP A 50 -1.82 -13.73 -7.24
C ASP A 50 -0.83 -13.64 -6.07
N VAL A 51 -0.72 -12.44 -5.47
CA VAL A 51 0.11 -12.18 -4.30
C VAL A 51 -0.65 -11.41 -3.23
N TRP A 52 -0.22 -11.58 -1.99
CA TRP A 52 -0.60 -10.70 -0.90
C TRP A 52 0.16 -9.38 -0.99
N ALA A 53 -0.53 -8.29 -0.73
CA ALA A 53 -0.04 -6.94 -0.90
C ALA A 53 -0.50 -6.03 0.23
N LEU A 54 0.22 -4.95 0.44
CA LEU A 54 -0.27 -3.84 1.26
C LEU A 54 -1.29 -3.02 0.47
N PRO A 55 -2.31 -2.46 1.13
CA PRO A 55 -3.16 -1.44 0.52
C PRO A 55 -2.33 -0.23 0.10
N GLY A 56 -2.60 0.30 -1.08
CA GLY A 56 -1.89 1.46 -1.59
C GLY A 56 -2.26 1.81 -3.03
N GLY A 57 -1.64 2.84 -3.55
CA GLY A 57 -1.85 3.28 -4.91
C GLY A 57 -1.06 4.54 -5.26
N ARG A 58 -1.15 4.93 -6.51
CA ARG A 58 -0.43 6.10 -7.00
C ARG A 58 -0.96 7.40 -6.37
N ILE A 59 -0.06 8.35 -6.22
CA ILE A 59 -0.40 9.72 -5.83
C ILE A 59 -1.05 10.40 -7.04
N ILE A 60 -2.19 11.04 -6.81
CA ILE A 60 -2.89 11.81 -7.84
C ILE A 60 -2.44 13.27 -7.77
N LYS A 61 -2.37 13.92 -8.93
CA LYS A 61 -1.96 15.33 -9.02
C LYS A 61 -2.71 16.20 -8.01
N LYS A 62 -1.99 17.00 -7.25
CA LYS A 62 -2.45 17.89 -6.19
C LYS A 62 -2.85 17.20 -4.87
N GLU A 63 -2.80 15.89 -4.76
CA GLU A 63 -2.94 15.23 -3.46
C GLU A 63 -1.67 15.42 -2.61
N SER A 64 -1.86 15.68 -1.32
CA SER A 64 -0.80 15.45 -0.33
C SER A 64 -0.62 13.95 -0.09
N LEU A 65 0.47 13.57 0.58
CA LEU A 65 0.68 12.16 0.98
C LEU A 65 -0.43 11.67 1.91
N ARG A 66 -0.91 12.54 2.81
CA ARG A 66 -2.03 12.24 3.71
C ARG A 66 -3.35 12.06 2.94
N ASP A 67 -3.61 12.90 1.94
CA ASP A 67 -4.81 12.77 1.11
C ASP A 67 -4.81 11.45 0.35
N THR A 68 -3.67 11.06 -0.20
CA THR A 68 -3.51 9.77 -0.88
C THR A 68 -3.75 8.61 0.08
N ALA A 69 -3.14 8.64 1.28
CA ALA A 69 -3.35 7.60 2.29
C ALA A 69 -4.81 7.51 2.74
N ASN A 70 -5.45 8.65 3.03
CA ASN A 70 -6.87 8.71 3.39
C ASN A 70 -7.77 8.15 2.28
N ARG A 71 -7.49 8.49 1.04
CA ARG A 71 -8.23 7.97 -0.11
C ARG A 71 -8.09 6.45 -0.22
N GLN A 72 -6.87 5.92 -0.06
CA GLN A 72 -6.63 4.47 -0.11
C GLN A 72 -7.39 3.71 1.00
N LEU A 73 -7.38 4.21 2.24
CA LEU A 73 -8.17 3.62 3.31
C LEU A 73 -9.67 3.66 3.00
N LYS A 74 -10.16 4.80 2.54
CA LYS A 74 -11.57 4.98 2.18
C LYS A 74 -12.01 4.05 1.04
N GLU A 75 -11.17 3.83 0.04
CA GLU A 75 -11.45 2.92 -1.08
C GLU A 75 -11.69 1.48 -0.61
N ILE A 76 -10.96 1.04 0.41
CA ILE A 76 -11.17 -0.28 1.02
C ILE A 76 -12.18 -0.28 2.18
N GLY A 77 -12.90 0.81 2.38
CA GLY A 77 -13.99 0.90 3.37
C GLY A 77 -13.55 1.19 4.80
N LEU A 78 -12.30 1.57 5.00
CA LEU A 78 -11.79 1.97 6.31
C LEU A 78 -11.86 3.50 6.48
N ARG A 79 -11.95 3.94 7.73
CA ARG A 79 -11.85 5.36 8.06
C ARG A 79 -10.39 5.83 7.93
N PRO A 80 -10.16 7.11 7.60
CA PRO A 80 -8.84 7.70 7.71
C PRO A 80 -8.22 7.47 9.09
N ALA A 81 -6.92 7.24 9.12
CA ALA A 81 -6.20 7.11 10.38
C ALA A 81 -5.93 8.50 11.00
N ASP A 82 -5.87 8.55 12.32
CA ASP A 82 -5.51 9.79 13.02
C ASP A 82 -4.06 10.19 12.74
N GLU A 83 -3.18 9.20 12.64
CA GLU A 83 -1.76 9.39 12.41
C GLU A 83 -1.23 8.40 11.35
N TYR A 84 -0.35 8.93 10.49
CA TYR A 84 0.47 8.14 9.57
C TYR A 84 1.94 8.36 9.92
N ARG A 85 2.67 7.27 10.16
CA ARG A 85 4.12 7.31 10.44
C ARG A 85 4.88 6.81 9.24
N LEU A 86 5.90 7.55 8.81
CA LEU A 86 6.76 7.12 7.72
C LEU A 86 7.53 5.86 8.12
N VAL A 87 7.46 4.83 7.29
CA VAL A 87 8.28 3.61 7.41
C VAL A 87 9.51 3.70 6.53
N GLY A 88 9.35 4.18 5.31
CA GLY A 88 10.46 4.37 4.39
C GLY A 88 10.02 4.77 3.00
N VAL A 89 11.02 4.99 2.14
CA VAL A 89 10.84 5.26 0.72
C VAL A 89 11.57 4.18 -0.07
N TYR A 90 10.89 3.55 -1.01
CA TYR A 90 11.36 2.35 -1.70
C TYR A 90 11.25 2.50 -3.21
N PRO A 91 12.36 2.36 -3.94
CA PRO A 91 12.29 2.12 -5.38
C PRO A 91 11.82 0.69 -5.62
N VAL A 92 10.83 0.52 -6.47
CA VAL A 92 10.28 -0.79 -6.84
C VAL A 92 10.31 -0.90 -8.35
N ASN A 93 11.07 -1.86 -8.87
CA ASN A 93 11.24 -2.07 -10.29
C ASN A 93 10.52 -3.34 -10.75
N PHE A 94 9.68 -3.18 -11.77
CA PHE A 94 9.05 -4.25 -12.52
C PHE A 94 9.66 -4.30 -13.92
N LYS A 95 9.30 -5.29 -14.72
CA LYS A 95 9.81 -5.41 -16.10
C LYS A 95 9.56 -4.16 -16.94
N ASP A 96 8.36 -3.61 -16.89
CA ASP A 96 7.94 -2.50 -17.76
C ASP A 96 7.46 -1.26 -16.98
N ARG A 97 7.81 -1.19 -15.68
CA ARG A 97 7.39 -0.10 -14.81
C ARG A 97 8.35 0.04 -13.63
N SER A 98 8.58 1.25 -13.20
CA SER A 98 9.20 1.52 -11.90
C SER A 98 8.32 2.43 -11.05
N ASP A 99 8.35 2.20 -9.74
CA ASP A 99 7.63 3.02 -8.78
C ASP A 99 8.60 3.59 -7.74
N ILE A 100 8.28 4.75 -7.21
CA ILE A 100 8.84 5.24 -5.96
C ILE A 100 7.70 5.18 -4.93
N THR A 101 7.80 4.26 -4.00
CA THR A 101 6.75 4.04 -2.99
C THR A 101 7.15 4.64 -1.66
N ILE A 102 6.29 5.50 -1.15
CA ILE A 102 6.36 6.05 0.20
C ILE A 102 5.48 5.18 1.08
N CYS A 103 6.09 4.45 2.00
CA CYS A 103 5.38 3.54 2.90
C CYS A 103 5.10 4.19 4.24
N PHE A 104 3.84 4.20 4.64
CA PHE A 104 3.39 4.63 5.96
C PHE A 104 2.87 3.45 6.77
N SER A 105 2.90 3.58 8.10
CA SER A 105 2.13 2.75 9.00
C SER A 105 0.96 3.53 9.58
N ALA A 106 -0.15 2.84 9.82
CA ALA A 106 -1.35 3.40 10.41
C ALA A 106 -1.96 2.39 11.41
N HIS A 107 -2.15 2.83 12.65
CA HIS A 107 -2.77 2.00 13.67
C HIS A 107 -4.29 2.03 13.54
N LEU A 108 -4.90 0.86 13.42
CA LEU A 108 -6.35 0.72 13.44
C LEU A 108 -6.82 0.59 14.88
N THR A 109 -7.43 1.65 15.41
CA THR A 109 -7.86 1.75 16.81
C THR A 109 -9.29 1.26 17.06
N THR A 110 -10.06 1.10 16.00
CA THR A 110 -11.47 0.68 16.06
C THR A 110 -11.69 -0.62 15.31
N SER A 111 -12.72 -1.38 15.71
CA SER A 111 -13.12 -2.58 15.00
C SER A 111 -13.72 -2.20 13.66
N GLN A 112 -12.96 -2.36 12.59
CA GLN A 112 -13.37 -2.12 11.22
C GLN A 112 -12.85 -3.26 10.35
N GLU A 113 -13.66 -3.65 9.36
CA GLU A 113 -13.26 -4.65 8.37
C GLU A 113 -13.21 -4.03 6.97
N PRO A 114 -12.16 -4.31 6.19
CA PRO A 114 -12.04 -3.82 4.84
C PRO A 114 -13.07 -4.46 3.91
N ARG A 115 -13.42 -3.75 2.86
CA ARG A 115 -14.30 -4.24 1.79
C ARG A 115 -13.50 -4.61 0.56
N PRO A 116 -13.82 -5.72 -0.12
CA PRO A 116 -13.19 -6.08 -1.38
C PRO A 116 -13.29 -4.97 -2.41
N THR A 117 -12.24 -4.84 -3.21
CA THR A 117 -12.16 -3.93 -4.36
C THR A 117 -11.82 -4.73 -5.62
N ARG A 118 -11.79 -4.07 -6.77
CA ARG A 118 -11.32 -4.70 -8.01
C ARG A 118 -9.87 -5.18 -7.90
N GLU A 119 -9.04 -4.45 -7.17
CA GLU A 119 -7.61 -4.77 -7.03
C GLU A 119 -7.34 -5.75 -5.90
N LEU A 120 -7.97 -5.55 -4.75
CA LEU A 120 -7.81 -6.37 -3.56
C LEU A 120 -9.12 -7.11 -3.29
N VAL A 121 -9.17 -8.37 -3.71
CA VAL A 121 -10.40 -9.16 -3.75
C VAL A 121 -10.75 -9.85 -2.44
N LYS A 122 -9.80 -9.98 -1.54
CA LYS A 122 -9.99 -10.49 -0.17
C LYS A 122 -8.87 -9.99 0.74
N TYR A 123 -9.06 -10.10 2.05
CA TYR A 123 -8.11 -9.61 3.05
C TYR A 123 -7.84 -10.66 4.12
N THR A 124 -6.71 -10.52 4.79
CA THR A 124 -6.35 -11.30 5.98
C THR A 124 -5.56 -10.42 6.96
N TRP A 125 -5.77 -10.68 8.24
CA TRP A 125 -4.90 -10.16 9.30
C TRP A 125 -3.83 -11.20 9.61
N ARG A 126 -2.56 -10.82 9.50
CA ARG A 126 -1.44 -11.73 9.74
C ARG A 126 -0.48 -11.14 10.75
N ARG A 127 0.04 -11.99 11.65
CA ARG A 127 1.10 -11.60 12.57
C ARG A 127 2.37 -11.29 11.78
N LEU A 128 3.15 -10.33 12.25
CA LEU A 128 4.44 -10.01 11.61
C LEU A 128 5.41 -11.19 11.58
N GLY A 129 5.29 -12.14 12.51
CA GLY A 129 6.09 -13.36 12.54
C GLY A 129 5.58 -14.49 11.65
N ASP A 130 4.38 -14.35 11.06
CA ASP A 130 3.72 -15.38 10.26
C ASP A 130 3.12 -14.78 8.98
N LEU A 131 3.99 -14.28 8.13
CA LEU A 131 3.60 -13.69 6.85
C LEU A 131 3.43 -14.76 5.77
N PRO A 132 2.47 -14.61 4.84
CA PRO A 132 2.25 -15.59 3.79
C PRO A 132 3.46 -15.68 2.84
N SER A 133 3.69 -16.87 2.30
CA SER A 133 4.79 -17.11 1.35
C SER A 133 4.65 -16.27 0.08
N ARG A 134 3.41 -16.12 -0.44
CA ARG A 134 3.09 -15.30 -1.61
C ARG A 134 2.91 -13.81 -1.26
N LEU A 135 3.86 -13.25 -0.56
CA LEU A 135 3.93 -11.81 -0.30
C LEU A 135 4.93 -11.18 -1.27
N GLY A 136 4.56 -10.10 -1.95
CA GLY A 136 5.48 -9.40 -2.86
C GLY A 136 6.78 -8.99 -2.15
N SER A 137 7.90 -9.08 -2.86
CA SER A 137 9.23 -8.86 -2.27
C SER A 137 9.42 -7.45 -1.68
N ASN A 138 8.88 -6.43 -2.31
CA ASN A 138 8.89 -5.05 -1.82
C ASN A 138 8.09 -4.89 -0.51
N TYR A 139 6.92 -5.53 -0.41
CA TYR A 139 6.10 -5.49 0.81
C TYR A 139 6.77 -6.19 1.98
N ARG A 140 7.46 -7.30 1.71
CA ARG A 140 8.25 -8.01 2.70
C ARG A 140 9.36 -7.14 3.28
N ARG A 141 10.02 -6.34 2.44
CA ARG A 141 11.03 -5.36 2.84
C ARG A 141 10.42 -4.27 3.73
N MET A 142 9.29 -3.69 3.33
CA MET A 142 8.58 -2.66 4.09
C MET A 142 8.16 -3.18 5.47
N LEU A 143 7.59 -4.38 5.54
CA LEU A 143 7.17 -4.99 6.79
C LEU A 143 8.34 -5.33 7.72
N ARG A 144 9.47 -5.72 7.16
CA ARG A 144 10.71 -5.93 7.93
C ARG A 144 11.22 -4.63 8.54
N ASP A 145 11.26 -3.54 7.76
CA ASP A 145 11.69 -2.23 8.25
C ASP A 145 10.71 -1.69 9.31
N PHE A 146 9.41 -1.89 9.11
CA PHE A 146 8.39 -1.57 10.11
C PHE A 146 8.59 -2.34 11.42
N LYS A 147 8.80 -3.65 11.36
CA LYS A 147 9.08 -4.49 12.54
C LYS A 147 10.33 -4.03 13.28
N ALA A 148 11.36 -3.64 12.55
CA ALA A 148 12.63 -3.17 13.12
C ALA A 148 12.60 -1.71 13.56
N GLN A 149 11.49 -0.99 13.32
CA GLN A 149 11.34 0.46 13.53
C GLN A 149 12.49 1.27 12.88
N ARG A 150 12.94 0.80 11.72
CA ARG A 150 14.01 1.44 10.94
C ARG A 150 13.40 2.27 9.82
N TYR A 151 13.42 3.58 10.00
CA TYR A 151 13.05 4.52 8.95
C TYR A 151 14.18 4.59 7.92
N LYS A 152 13.92 4.22 6.68
CA LYS A 152 14.95 4.15 5.65
C LYS A 152 14.49 4.74 4.32
N VAL A 153 15.39 5.50 3.73
CA VAL A 153 15.39 5.76 2.29
C VAL A 153 16.21 4.63 1.65
N ARG A 154 15.60 3.88 0.77
CA ARG A 154 16.24 2.75 0.09
C ARG A 154 16.42 3.02 -1.38
#